data_8590ffaf4e08dbaa7229c2800d5de41e
#
_entry.id   8590ffaf4e08dbaa7229c2800d5de41e
#
_cell.length_a   1.000
_cell.length_b   1.000
_cell.length_c   1.000
_cell.angle_alpha   90.00
_cell.angle_beta   90.00
_cell.angle_gamma   90.00
#
_symmetry.space_group_name_H-M   'P 1'
#
loop_
_entity.id
_entity.type
_entity.pdbx_description
1 polymer ?
#
loop_
_entity_poly.entity_id
_entity_poly.type
_entity_poly.pdbx_seq_one_letter_code
_entity_poly.pdbx_strand_id
1 'polypeptide(L)'
;MRIPFLSSLFRPRDKPQNYYIGTDFRYLFGPSASGKTVNEFTAMQTTAVYACVRILAETLAALPLQMYRYTPGGKERVYDHPLYHLLHDEPNPEMTSFIFRETLMSHLLIWGNAYAQIIRDRLGRVQGLYPLRPDKMTVC
;
A
#
# COMPACT_ATOMS: atom_id res chain seq x y z
N MET A 1 52.60 6.20 -30.80
CA MET A 1 52.32 4.82 -30.43
C MET A 1 51.29 4.87 -29.30
N ARG A 2 50.00 4.66 -29.59
CA ARG A 2 48.93 4.70 -28.57
C ARG A 2 48.74 3.29 -28.03
N ILE A 3 48.92 3.13 -26.73
CA ILE A 3 48.77 1.84 -26.06
C ILE A 3 47.26 1.64 -25.77
N PRO A 4 46.59 0.69 -26.45
CA PRO A 4 45.12 0.54 -26.31
C PRO A 4 44.69 -0.13 -24.99
N PHE A 5 45.62 -0.52 -24.15
CA PHE A 5 45.35 -1.31 -22.96
C PHE A 5 44.97 -0.50 -21.71
N LEU A 6 45.23 0.82 -21.68
CA LEU A 6 45.01 1.66 -20.50
C LEU A 6 43.64 2.36 -20.48
N SER A 7 42.86 2.33 -21.55
CA SER A 7 41.55 2.96 -21.60
C SER A 7 40.47 2.16 -20.87
N SER A 8 40.71 0.88 -20.60
CA SER A 8 39.76 0.04 -19.86
C SER A 8 39.85 0.18 -18.33
N LEU A 9 40.96 0.77 -17.83
CA LEU A 9 41.19 0.99 -16.38
C LEU A 9 40.51 2.25 -15.85
N PHE A 10 40.15 3.19 -16.71
CA PHE A 10 39.41 4.39 -16.34
C PHE A 10 37.96 4.28 -16.88
N ARG A 11 37.18 3.37 -16.29
CA ARG A 11 35.74 3.38 -16.50
C ARG A 11 35.21 4.66 -15.87
N PRO A 12 34.62 5.58 -16.66
CA PRO A 12 34.01 6.76 -16.05
C PRO A 12 32.97 6.25 -15.05
N ARG A 13 33.10 6.68 -13.82
CA ARG A 13 32.12 6.41 -12.77
C ARG A 13 30.77 6.87 -13.30
N ASP A 14 29.83 5.95 -13.48
CA ASP A 14 28.50 6.26 -13.97
C ASP A 14 27.94 7.45 -13.17
N LYS A 15 27.60 8.51 -13.89
CA LYS A 15 26.93 9.66 -13.27
C LYS A 15 25.64 9.15 -12.64
N PRO A 16 25.33 9.51 -11.40
CA PRO A 16 24.05 9.14 -10.82
C PRO A 16 22.94 9.69 -11.73
N GLN A 17 22.27 8.80 -12.44
CA GLN A 17 21.07 9.17 -13.16
C GLN A 17 19.99 9.32 -12.12
N ASN A 18 19.54 10.56 -11.91
CA ASN A 18 18.32 10.81 -11.17
C ASN A 18 17.17 10.23 -12.01
N TYR A 19 16.80 8.99 -11.71
CA TYR A 19 15.56 8.44 -12.21
C TYR A 19 14.43 9.18 -11.53
N TYR A 20 13.74 10.02 -12.29
CA TYR A 20 12.44 10.52 -11.90
C TYR A 20 11.51 9.31 -11.74
N ILE A 21 11.02 9.08 -10.52
CA ILE A 21 10.09 8.00 -10.15
C ILE A 21 8.71 8.16 -10.85
N GLY A 22 8.65 8.88 -11.95
CA GLY A 22 7.39 9.24 -12.61
C GLY A 22 7.05 8.47 -13.89
N THR A 23 7.97 7.77 -14.54
CA THR A 23 7.68 7.32 -15.90
C THR A 23 8.04 5.86 -16.23
N ASP A 24 8.77 5.14 -15.39
CA ASP A 24 9.09 3.75 -15.72
C ASP A 24 8.96 2.79 -14.52
N PHE A 25 7.74 2.58 -14.08
CA PHE A 25 7.36 1.40 -13.31
C PHE A 25 7.76 0.08 -14.03
N ARG A 26 8.00 0.14 -15.34
CA ARG A 26 8.55 -0.95 -16.14
C ARG A 26 9.94 -1.42 -15.67
N TYR A 27 10.73 -0.56 -15.05
CA TYR A 27 12.04 -0.96 -14.54
C TYR A 27 11.94 -1.81 -13.27
N LEU A 28 10.94 -1.54 -12.43
CA LEU A 28 10.67 -2.34 -11.22
C LEU A 28 9.91 -3.64 -11.53
N PHE A 29 9.13 -3.66 -12.62
CA PHE A 29 8.24 -4.76 -13.00
C PHE A 29 8.52 -5.29 -14.42
N GLY A 30 9.64 -4.92 -15.03
CA GLY A 30 10.09 -5.47 -16.31
C GLY A 30 10.54 -6.93 -16.19
N PRO A 31 10.84 -7.58 -17.34
CA PRO A 31 11.33 -8.95 -17.31
C PRO A 31 12.61 -9.02 -16.47
N SER A 32 12.60 -9.90 -15.48
CA SER A 32 13.76 -10.16 -14.64
C SER A 32 14.92 -10.67 -15.48
N ALA A 33 16.17 -10.55 -14.99
CA ALA A 33 17.35 -11.12 -15.66
C ALA A 33 17.21 -12.63 -15.94
N SER A 34 16.29 -13.32 -15.24
CA SER A 34 15.92 -14.73 -15.46
C SER A 34 14.87 -14.93 -16.55
N GLY A 35 14.42 -13.87 -17.25
CA GLY A 35 13.39 -13.93 -18.29
C GLY A 35 11.96 -14.15 -17.78
N LYS A 36 11.74 -14.21 -16.47
CA LYS A 36 10.39 -14.35 -15.89
C LYS A 36 9.75 -12.98 -15.71
N THR A 37 8.51 -12.83 -16.18
CA THR A 37 7.71 -11.64 -15.93
C THR A 37 7.26 -11.65 -14.47
N VAL A 38 7.63 -10.61 -13.72
CA VAL A 38 7.18 -10.38 -12.36
C VAL A 38 6.04 -9.36 -12.40
N ASN A 39 4.89 -9.76 -11.90
CA ASN A 39 3.74 -8.90 -11.66
C ASN A 39 3.16 -9.21 -10.28
N GLU A 40 2.14 -8.49 -9.86
CA GLU A 40 1.52 -8.61 -8.54
C GLU A 40 1.03 -10.04 -8.26
N PHE A 41 0.47 -10.71 -9.28
CA PHE A 41 -0.03 -12.08 -9.16
C PHE A 41 1.10 -13.10 -9.07
N THR A 42 2.13 -12.98 -9.93
CA THR A 42 3.28 -13.90 -9.89
C THR A 42 4.14 -13.68 -8.65
N ALA A 43 4.24 -12.44 -8.16
CA ALA A 43 4.93 -12.14 -6.91
C ALA A 43 4.28 -12.85 -5.72
N MET A 44 2.94 -12.83 -5.63
CA MET A 44 2.19 -13.48 -4.56
C MET A 44 2.23 -15.03 -4.62
N GLN A 45 2.62 -15.62 -5.74
CA GLN A 45 2.88 -17.08 -5.83
C GLN A 45 4.21 -17.48 -5.18
N THR A 46 5.09 -16.50 -4.91
CA THR A 46 6.34 -16.74 -4.19
C THR A 46 6.06 -16.79 -2.70
N THR A 47 6.31 -17.93 -2.07
CA THR A 47 6.03 -18.18 -0.64
C THR A 47 6.61 -17.10 0.28
N ALA A 48 7.85 -16.65 0.01
CA ALA A 48 8.50 -15.64 0.81
C ALA A 48 7.77 -14.27 0.71
N VAL A 49 7.36 -13.86 -0.49
CA VAL A 49 6.62 -12.61 -0.71
C VAL A 49 5.25 -12.69 -0.02
N TYR A 50 4.53 -13.78 -0.24
CA TYR A 50 3.24 -14.02 0.41
C TYR A 50 3.35 -13.94 1.94
N ALA A 51 4.35 -14.61 2.52
CA ALA A 51 4.56 -14.59 3.98
C ALA A 51 4.87 -13.18 4.50
N CYS A 52 5.72 -12.42 3.81
CA CYS A 52 6.03 -11.04 4.19
C CYS A 52 4.79 -10.14 4.15
N VAL A 53 4.04 -10.17 3.04
CA VAL A 53 2.80 -9.37 2.89
C VAL A 53 1.80 -9.73 3.99
N ARG A 54 1.59 -11.01 4.22
CA ARG A 54 0.67 -11.51 5.23
C ARG A 54 1.04 -11.05 6.64
N ILE A 55 2.29 -11.25 7.06
CA ILE A 55 2.77 -10.87 8.40
C ILE A 55 2.60 -9.36 8.62
N LEU A 56 2.99 -8.54 7.65
CA LEU A 56 2.86 -7.07 7.76
C LEU A 56 1.40 -6.63 7.81
N ALA A 57 0.54 -7.21 6.97
CA ALA A 57 -0.88 -6.87 6.92
C ALA A 57 -1.61 -7.27 8.20
N GLU A 58 -1.42 -8.49 8.68
CA GLU A 58 -2.03 -9.00 9.92
C GLU A 58 -1.54 -8.22 11.16
N THR A 59 -0.23 -7.92 11.21
CA THR A 59 0.34 -7.17 12.34
C THR A 59 -0.24 -5.77 12.42
N LEU A 60 -0.36 -5.06 11.29
CA LEU A 60 -0.97 -3.73 11.26
C LEU A 60 -2.47 -3.80 11.57
N ALA A 61 -3.17 -4.79 11.02
CA ALA A 61 -4.60 -4.97 11.25
C ALA A 61 -4.94 -5.29 12.70
N ALA A 62 -4.02 -5.93 13.44
CA ALA A 62 -4.20 -6.21 14.86
C ALA A 62 -4.15 -4.97 15.76
N LEU A 63 -3.57 -3.85 15.28
CA LEU A 63 -3.52 -2.61 16.06
C LEU A 63 -4.91 -1.97 16.12
N PRO A 64 -5.45 -1.71 17.33
CA PRO A 64 -6.78 -1.10 17.44
C PRO A 64 -6.74 0.36 17.00
N LEU A 65 -7.62 0.74 16.09
CA LEU A 65 -7.80 2.12 15.68
C LEU A 65 -8.62 2.86 16.75
N GLN A 66 -8.04 3.92 17.31
CA GLN A 66 -8.65 4.71 18.39
C GLN A 66 -8.96 6.12 17.91
N MET A 67 -10.11 6.64 18.30
CA MET A 67 -10.49 8.04 18.03
C MET A 67 -10.16 8.93 19.22
N TYR A 68 -9.62 10.11 18.93
CA TYR A 68 -9.29 11.11 19.93
C TYR A 68 -9.87 12.47 19.54
N ARG A 69 -10.36 13.20 20.57
CA ARG A 69 -10.74 14.61 20.47
C ARG A 69 -9.70 15.44 21.20
N TYR A 70 -9.31 16.56 20.60
CA TYR A 70 -8.47 17.54 21.26
C TYR A 70 -9.31 18.42 22.17
N THR A 71 -8.95 18.47 23.45
CA THR A 71 -9.54 19.34 24.46
C THR A 71 -8.45 20.27 25.02
N PRO A 72 -8.82 21.39 25.68
CA PRO A 72 -7.82 22.27 26.32
C PRO A 72 -6.92 21.55 27.34
N GLY A 73 -7.40 20.44 27.90
CA GLY A 73 -6.64 19.59 28.84
C GLY A 73 -5.80 18.47 28.21
N GLY A 74 -5.82 18.33 26.86
CA GLY A 74 -5.10 17.27 26.17
C GLY A 74 -5.94 16.45 25.19
N LYS A 75 -5.56 15.18 24.96
CA LYS A 75 -6.28 14.26 24.07
C LYS A 75 -7.17 13.32 24.90
N GLU A 76 -8.46 13.30 24.59
CA GLU A 76 -9.42 12.39 25.19
C GLU A 76 -9.92 11.36 24.18
N ARG A 77 -10.10 10.10 24.60
CA ARG A 77 -10.69 9.06 23.74
C ARG A 77 -12.17 9.32 23.55
N VAL A 78 -12.64 9.15 22.32
CA VAL A 78 -14.05 9.36 21.93
C VAL A 78 -14.64 8.05 21.50
N TYR A 79 -15.68 7.59 22.20
CA TYR A 79 -16.42 6.36 21.92
C TYR A 79 -17.82 6.64 21.34
N ASP A 80 -18.34 7.82 21.56
CA ASP A 80 -19.68 8.27 21.18
C ASP A 80 -19.79 8.84 19.77
N HIS A 81 -18.68 8.87 19.02
CA HIS A 81 -18.67 9.39 17.66
C HIS A 81 -19.21 8.36 16.68
N PRO A 82 -20.10 8.73 15.72
CA PRO A 82 -20.67 7.80 14.75
C PRO A 82 -19.65 7.00 13.93
N LEU A 83 -18.46 7.57 13.66
CA LEU A 83 -17.39 6.88 12.95
C LEU A 83 -16.61 5.90 13.84
N TYR A 84 -16.78 5.94 15.16
CA TYR A 84 -16.04 5.04 16.05
C TYR A 84 -16.35 3.58 15.72
N HIS A 85 -17.64 3.24 15.69
CA HIS A 85 -18.08 1.88 15.36
C HIS A 85 -17.61 1.41 13.99
N LEU A 86 -17.72 2.27 12.97
CA LEU A 86 -17.28 1.95 11.61
C LEU A 86 -15.77 1.71 11.51
N LEU A 87 -14.97 2.45 12.24
CA LEU A 87 -13.50 2.34 12.15
C LEU A 87 -12.92 1.29 13.10
N HIS A 88 -13.55 1.11 14.26
CA HIS A 88 -13.04 0.23 15.32
C HIS A 88 -13.63 -1.18 15.23
N ASP A 89 -14.92 -1.31 14.95
CA ASP A 89 -15.64 -2.58 15.02
C ASP A 89 -15.95 -3.12 13.61
N GLU A 90 -16.89 -2.51 12.91
CA GLU A 90 -17.48 -3.01 11.67
C GLU A 90 -17.56 -1.89 10.60
N PRO A 91 -16.63 -1.80 9.67
CA PRO A 91 -16.69 -0.82 8.57
C PRO A 91 -17.85 -1.06 7.61
N ASN A 92 -18.33 -2.29 7.49
CA ASN A 92 -19.50 -2.69 6.72
C ASN A 92 -20.03 -4.05 7.22
N PRO A 93 -21.25 -4.45 6.82
CA PRO A 93 -21.88 -5.70 7.29
C PRO A 93 -21.15 -6.99 6.85
N GLU A 94 -20.22 -6.90 5.91
CA GLU A 94 -19.55 -8.07 5.31
C GLU A 94 -18.20 -8.36 5.95
N MET A 95 -17.61 -7.40 6.65
CA MET A 95 -16.25 -7.57 7.21
C MET A 95 -16.04 -6.78 8.49
N THR A 96 -15.20 -7.34 9.35
CA THR A 96 -14.73 -6.68 10.56
C THR A 96 -13.67 -5.62 10.25
N SER A 97 -13.44 -4.72 11.17
CA SER A 97 -12.38 -3.70 11.10
C SER A 97 -10.99 -4.32 10.91
N PHE A 98 -10.73 -5.50 11.46
CA PHE A 98 -9.49 -6.24 11.24
C PHE A 98 -9.32 -6.63 9.76
N ILE A 99 -10.29 -7.32 9.17
CA ILE A 99 -10.26 -7.77 7.77
C ILE A 99 -10.17 -6.59 6.81
N PHE A 100 -10.89 -5.51 7.11
CA PHE A 100 -10.83 -4.28 6.30
C PHE A 100 -9.42 -3.69 6.26
N ARG A 101 -8.77 -3.55 7.42
CA ARG A 101 -7.40 -3.01 7.51
C ARG A 101 -6.36 -3.94 6.91
N GLU A 102 -6.49 -5.24 7.13
CA GLU A 102 -5.66 -6.27 6.51
C GLU A 102 -5.74 -6.20 4.98
N THR A 103 -6.94 -6.07 4.43
CA THR A 103 -7.18 -5.93 2.99
C THR A 103 -6.53 -4.66 2.45
N LEU A 104 -6.76 -3.50 3.08
CA LEU A 104 -6.15 -2.24 2.66
C LEU A 104 -4.62 -2.28 2.74
N MET A 105 -4.07 -2.88 3.79
CA MET A 105 -2.61 -3.01 3.93
C MET A 105 -2.04 -3.94 2.87
N SER A 106 -2.69 -5.05 2.58
CA SER A 106 -2.31 -5.95 1.49
C SER A 106 -2.33 -5.25 0.14
N HIS A 107 -3.36 -4.45 -0.14
CA HIS A 107 -3.43 -3.63 -1.35
C HIS A 107 -2.27 -2.63 -1.42
N LEU A 108 -1.97 -1.95 -0.32
CA LEU A 108 -0.86 -0.99 -0.25
C LEU A 108 0.49 -1.65 -0.52
N LEU A 109 0.73 -2.83 0.03
CA LEU A 109 2.00 -3.56 -0.14
C LEU A 109 2.19 -4.11 -1.56
N ILE A 110 1.09 -4.51 -2.22
CA ILE A 110 1.16 -5.15 -3.54
C ILE A 110 1.11 -4.12 -4.67
N TRP A 111 0.24 -3.11 -4.57
CA TRP A 111 0.00 -2.10 -5.63
C TRP A 111 0.50 -0.70 -5.29
N GLY A 112 1.05 -0.48 -4.08
CA GLY A 112 1.50 0.83 -3.64
C GLY A 112 0.37 1.80 -3.26
N ASN A 113 -0.88 1.43 -3.49
CA ASN A 113 -2.07 2.22 -3.18
C ASN A 113 -3.17 1.34 -2.59
N ALA A 114 -4.01 1.93 -1.76
CA ALA A 114 -5.22 1.30 -1.24
C ALA A 114 -6.38 2.29 -1.29
N TYR A 115 -7.52 1.82 -1.72
CA TYR A 115 -8.72 2.65 -1.91
C TYR A 115 -9.89 2.06 -1.13
N ALA A 116 -10.71 2.94 -0.58
CA ALA A 116 -11.97 2.55 0.04
C ALA A 116 -13.10 3.46 -0.44
N GLN A 117 -14.24 2.89 -0.80
CA GLN A 117 -15.45 3.60 -1.11
C GLN A 117 -16.16 3.97 0.19
N ILE A 118 -16.58 5.22 0.31
CA ILE A 118 -17.37 5.73 1.42
C ILE A 118 -18.83 5.77 1.00
N ILE A 119 -19.66 4.91 1.59
CA ILE A 119 -21.10 4.94 1.39
C ILE A 119 -21.71 5.91 2.39
N ARG A 120 -22.55 6.82 1.88
CA ARG A 120 -23.24 7.83 2.70
C ARG A 120 -24.75 7.70 2.58
N ASP A 121 -25.45 8.05 3.66
CA ASP A 121 -26.90 8.16 3.65
C ASP A 121 -27.36 9.47 2.97
N ARG A 122 -28.68 9.65 2.87
CA ARG A 122 -29.28 10.88 2.30
C ARG A 122 -28.96 12.14 3.11
N LEU A 123 -28.54 11.99 4.37
CA LEU A 123 -28.14 13.08 5.26
C LEU A 123 -26.62 13.33 5.24
N GLY A 124 -25.89 12.63 4.36
CA GLY A 124 -24.44 12.74 4.23
C GLY A 124 -23.62 11.99 5.29
N ARG A 125 -24.26 11.24 6.20
CA ARG A 125 -23.58 10.47 7.24
C ARG A 125 -22.97 9.21 6.62
N VAL A 126 -21.76 8.87 7.04
CA VAL A 126 -21.08 7.65 6.59
C VAL A 126 -21.80 6.43 7.15
N GLN A 127 -22.21 5.52 6.27
CA GLN A 127 -22.87 4.26 6.61
C GLN A 127 -21.95 3.05 6.48
N GLY A 128 -20.95 3.12 5.63
CA GLY A 128 -20.04 1.99 5.43
C GLY A 128 -18.81 2.36 4.62
N LEU A 129 -17.78 1.52 4.77
CA LEU A 129 -16.52 1.60 4.06
C LEU A 129 -16.26 0.28 3.36
N TYR A 130 -16.03 0.31 2.05
CA TYR A 130 -15.78 -0.88 1.24
C TYR A 130 -14.41 -0.77 0.55
N PRO A 131 -13.51 -1.76 0.71
CA PRO A 131 -12.22 -1.72 0.04
C PRO A 131 -12.42 -1.92 -1.47
N LEU A 132 -11.71 -1.13 -2.26
CA LEU A 132 -11.72 -1.22 -3.72
C LEU A 132 -10.41 -1.81 -4.23
N ARG A 133 -10.48 -2.59 -5.28
CA ARG A 133 -9.30 -3.19 -5.91
C ARG A 133 -8.48 -2.12 -6.64
N PRO A 134 -7.18 -1.93 -6.29
CA PRO A 134 -6.34 -0.89 -6.89
C PRO A 134 -6.09 -1.10 -8.39
N ASP A 135 -6.03 -2.35 -8.86
CA ASP A 135 -5.81 -2.71 -10.26
C ASP A 135 -6.94 -2.26 -11.21
N LYS A 136 -8.10 -1.88 -10.66
CA LYS A 136 -9.26 -1.40 -11.40
C LYS A 136 -9.53 0.08 -11.19
N MET A 137 -8.66 0.78 -10.46
CA MET A 137 -8.83 2.19 -10.15
C MET A 137 -7.91 3.04 -11.04
N THR A 138 -8.48 4.09 -11.62
CA THR A 138 -7.72 5.13 -12.32
C THR A 138 -7.89 6.44 -11.55
N VAL A 139 -6.79 7.02 -11.14
CA VAL A 139 -6.77 8.33 -10.49
C VAL A 139 -6.60 9.37 -11.59
N CYS A 140 -7.58 10.27 -11.71
CA CYS A 140 -7.57 11.38 -12.66
C CYS A 140 -6.98 12.64 -12.03
#